data_aff51e402692a82ace1dc25550ad6184
#
_entry.id   aff51e402692a82ace1dc25550ad6184
#
_cell.length_a   1.000
_cell.length_b   1.000
_cell.length_c   1.000
_cell.angle_alpha   90.00
_cell.angle_beta   90.00
_cell.angle_gamma   90.00
#
_symmetry.space_group_name_H-M   'P 1'
#
loop_
_entity.id
_entity.type
_entity.pdbx_description
1 polymer ?
#
loop_
_entity_poly.entity_id
_entity_poly.type
_entity_poly.pdbx_seq_one_letter_code
_entity_poly.pdbx_strand_id
1 'polypeptide(L)'
;MVLGLRSLRTAGHAKGKHGYGAIWGGAKASFHHNLLAHHESRVPRLGPRPFTQEREHMDMRNNVFYNWAGNGCYGGEGMYINIVNNYYKPGPATPKNSPVRYRIAAIGVRTKKYCTNADGTPNAWKPMEHVWGKLYVDGNVIEGNEEVTQDNWTKGIYGQIN
;
A
#
# COMPACT_ATOMS: atom_id res chain seq x y z
N MET A 1 12.54 10.10 -9.13
CA MET A 1 12.96 10.54 -7.77
C MET A 1 13.38 9.31 -6.98
N VAL A 2 14.64 9.21 -6.57
CA VAL A 2 15.13 8.08 -5.76
C VAL A 2 14.88 8.42 -4.30
N LEU A 3 13.84 7.86 -3.71
CA LEU A 3 13.58 7.93 -2.27
C LEU A 3 14.23 6.71 -1.59
N GLY A 4 15.55 6.71 -1.54
CA GLY A 4 16.34 5.75 -0.79
C GLY A 4 16.54 6.23 0.64
N LEU A 5 15.55 6.01 1.50
CA LEU A 5 15.75 6.21 2.93
C LEU A 5 16.06 4.85 3.55
N ARG A 6 17.31 4.67 3.99
CA ARG A 6 17.62 3.60 4.93
C ARG A 6 16.67 3.74 6.13
N SER A 7 16.06 2.62 6.55
CA SER A 7 15.41 2.53 7.85
C SER A 7 16.47 2.80 8.92
N LEU A 8 16.67 4.07 9.21
CA LEU A 8 17.46 4.46 10.38
C LEU A 8 16.62 4.04 11.60
N ARG A 9 17.12 3.06 12.34
CA ARG A 9 16.73 2.91 13.74
C ARG A 9 17.05 4.25 14.39
N THR A 10 16.06 5.11 14.54
CA THR A 10 16.22 6.31 15.37
C THR A 10 16.26 5.83 16.81
N ALA A 11 17.47 5.67 17.32
CA ALA A 11 17.67 5.46 18.74
C ALA A 11 16.93 6.58 19.49
N GLY A 12 15.99 6.20 20.36
CA GLY A 12 15.22 7.14 21.18
C GLY A 12 13.79 7.44 20.72
N HIS A 13 13.29 6.91 19.60
CA HIS A 13 11.88 7.08 19.24
C HIS A 13 10.99 6.09 20.02
N ALA A 14 9.95 6.59 20.70
CA ALA A 14 9.06 5.80 21.58
C ALA A 14 8.38 4.60 20.86
N LYS A 15 8.24 4.62 19.55
CA LYS A 15 7.66 3.54 18.72
C LYS A 15 8.69 2.61 18.10
N GLY A 16 9.98 2.73 18.40
CA GLY A 16 11.05 1.89 17.86
C GLY A 16 11.32 2.14 16.38
N LYS A 17 11.12 1.13 15.52
CA LYS A 17 11.41 1.21 14.08
C LYS A 17 10.53 2.24 13.36
N HIS A 18 11.16 3.18 12.65
CA HIS A 18 10.51 4.27 11.93
C HIS A 18 11.22 4.51 10.60
N GLY A 19 10.85 3.86 9.58
CA GLY A 19 11.42 4.02 8.24
C GLY A 19 10.33 3.80 7.22
N TYR A 20 9.23 4.54 7.37
CA TYR A 20 8.09 4.41 6.46
C TYR A 20 8.41 5.03 5.11
N GLY A 21 7.93 4.41 4.03
CA GLY A 21 8.07 4.90 2.67
C GLY A 21 7.18 6.11 2.41
N ALA A 22 6.17 5.93 1.58
CA ALA A 22 5.34 7.03 1.11
C ALA A 22 3.85 6.79 1.39
N ILE A 23 3.08 7.87 1.42
CA ILE A 23 1.61 7.82 1.29
C ILE A 23 1.28 8.46 -0.05
N TRP A 24 0.67 7.67 -0.92
CA TRP A 24 0.26 8.10 -2.26
C TRP A 24 -1.25 8.17 -2.38
N GLY A 25 -1.74 9.24 -2.95
CA GLY A 25 -3.15 9.49 -3.22
C GLY A 25 -3.30 10.79 -3.98
N GLY A 26 -4.51 11.15 -4.30
CA GLY A 26 -4.85 12.39 -4.98
C GLY A 26 -5.89 12.22 -6.09
N ALA A 27 -6.54 13.32 -6.45
CA ALA A 27 -7.46 13.36 -7.57
C ALA A 27 -6.67 13.43 -8.88
N LYS A 28 -6.65 12.35 -9.65
CA LYS A 28 -5.88 12.23 -10.91
C LYS A 28 -4.36 12.36 -10.71
N ALA A 29 -3.81 11.62 -9.76
CA ALA A 29 -2.38 11.57 -9.49
C ALA A 29 -1.72 10.38 -10.18
N SER A 30 -0.53 10.58 -10.75
CA SER A 30 0.30 9.51 -11.30
C SER A 30 1.66 9.45 -10.60
N PHE A 31 2.02 8.25 -10.15
CA PHE A 31 3.31 7.95 -9.51
C PHE A 31 4.04 6.91 -10.36
N HIS A 32 5.08 7.33 -11.05
CA HIS A 32 5.80 6.48 -11.99
C HIS A 32 7.32 6.67 -11.91
N HIS A 33 8.05 5.62 -12.31
CA HIS A 33 9.51 5.61 -12.38
C HIS A 33 10.18 6.00 -11.03
N ASN A 34 9.56 5.56 -9.92
CA ASN A 34 10.11 5.73 -8.59
C ASN A 34 10.79 4.44 -8.11
N LEU A 35 11.78 4.60 -7.24
CA LEU A 35 12.34 3.52 -6.43
C LEU A 35 11.98 3.74 -4.96
N LEU A 36 11.23 2.80 -4.37
CA LEU A 36 11.01 2.72 -2.93
C LEU A 36 11.77 1.50 -2.39
N ALA A 37 12.80 1.74 -1.59
CA ALA A 37 13.70 0.68 -1.13
C ALA A 37 13.99 0.78 0.37
N HIS A 38 14.11 -0.38 1.04
CA HIS A 38 14.53 -0.53 2.44
C HIS A 38 13.61 0.12 3.47
N HIS A 39 12.31 0.24 3.16
CA HIS A 39 11.34 0.82 4.08
C HIS A 39 10.74 -0.23 5.03
N GLU A 40 10.49 0.18 6.26
CA GLU A 40 9.81 -0.65 7.26
C GLU A 40 8.37 -0.99 6.83
N SER A 41 7.66 -0.02 6.25
CA SER A 41 6.28 -0.15 5.79
C SER A 41 5.92 0.98 4.82
N ARG A 42 4.69 1.01 4.32
CA ARG A 42 4.17 2.03 3.39
C ARG A 42 4.95 2.08 2.07
N VAL A 43 4.89 0.98 1.34
CA VAL A 43 5.64 0.81 0.08
C VAL A 43 4.69 0.60 -1.11
N PRO A 44 3.85 1.62 -1.44
CA PRO A 44 3.40 2.75 -0.63
C PRO A 44 2.18 2.42 0.26
N ARG A 45 1.78 3.31 1.16
CA ARG A 45 0.41 3.37 1.66
C ARG A 45 -0.46 4.07 0.62
N LEU A 46 -1.51 3.43 0.16
CA LEU A 46 -2.53 4.03 -0.69
C LEU A 46 -3.47 4.81 0.22
N GLY A 47 -3.38 6.15 0.19
CA GLY A 47 -3.92 6.98 1.25
C GLY A 47 -5.05 7.89 0.80
N PRO A 48 -6.32 7.43 0.80
CA PRO A 48 -7.43 8.33 0.58
C PRO A 48 -7.56 9.31 1.75
N ARG A 49 -8.12 10.48 1.47
CA ARG A 49 -8.47 11.47 2.49
C ARG A 49 -9.96 11.37 2.81
N PRO A 50 -10.39 11.70 4.04
CA PRO A 50 -11.79 11.84 4.36
C PRO A 50 -12.48 12.81 3.38
N PHE A 51 -13.69 12.48 2.96
CA PHE A 51 -14.56 13.29 2.06
C PHE A 51 -14.09 13.44 0.61
N THR A 52 -12.91 12.88 0.23
CA THR A 52 -12.40 12.99 -1.15
C THR A 52 -12.17 11.64 -1.83
N GLN A 53 -12.30 10.54 -1.09
CA GLN A 53 -11.94 9.19 -1.53
C GLN A 53 -12.57 8.77 -2.88
N GLU A 54 -13.82 9.11 -3.13
CA GLU A 54 -14.51 8.79 -4.38
C GLU A 54 -13.97 9.55 -5.60
N ARG A 55 -13.23 10.64 -5.34
CA ARG A 55 -12.59 11.46 -6.37
C ARG A 55 -11.11 11.15 -6.51
N GLU A 56 -10.58 10.28 -5.65
CA GLU A 56 -9.17 9.91 -5.71
C GLU A 56 -8.95 8.83 -6.77
N HIS A 57 -8.36 9.26 -7.87
CA HIS A 57 -7.94 8.43 -8.99
C HIS A 57 -6.42 8.43 -9.05
N MET A 58 -5.82 7.30 -8.79
CA MET A 58 -4.37 7.18 -8.73
C MET A 58 -3.86 6.15 -9.74
N ASP A 59 -2.79 6.50 -10.39
CA ASP A 59 -2.07 5.66 -11.32
C ASP A 59 -0.67 5.36 -10.75
N MET A 60 -0.40 4.10 -10.48
CA MET A 60 0.89 3.61 -9.97
C MET A 60 1.49 2.65 -10.97
N ARG A 61 2.47 3.13 -11.74
CA ARG A 61 3.06 2.36 -12.84
C ARG A 61 4.57 2.49 -12.97
N ASN A 62 5.20 1.46 -13.49
CA ASN A 62 6.62 1.46 -13.82
C ASN A 62 7.52 1.87 -12.62
N ASN A 63 7.12 1.48 -11.40
CA ASN A 63 7.92 1.70 -10.20
C ASN A 63 8.68 0.44 -9.81
N VAL A 64 9.73 0.61 -9.02
CA VAL A 64 10.49 -0.47 -8.40
C VAL A 64 10.29 -0.40 -6.89
N PHE A 65 9.88 -1.52 -6.31
CA PHE A 65 9.75 -1.70 -4.86
C PHE A 65 10.73 -2.76 -4.40
N TYR A 66 11.63 -2.41 -3.51
CA TYR A 66 12.70 -3.31 -3.06
C TYR A 66 12.80 -3.39 -1.55
N ASN A 67 12.93 -4.62 -1.03
CA ASN A 67 13.36 -4.94 0.34
C ASN A 67 12.52 -4.24 1.43
N TRP A 68 11.20 -4.34 1.32
CA TRP A 68 10.28 -3.89 2.39
C TRP A 68 10.31 -4.85 3.57
N ALA A 69 10.25 -4.32 4.80
CA ALA A 69 10.35 -5.14 6.01
C ALA A 69 8.99 -5.54 6.60
N GLY A 70 7.98 -4.72 6.41
CA GLY A 70 6.66 -4.96 6.97
C GLY A 70 5.56 -4.94 5.91
N ASN A 71 4.53 -4.15 6.14
CA ASN A 71 3.36 -4.10 5.27
C ASN A 71 3.65 -3.32 3.97
N GLY A 72 4.02 -3.98 2.90
CA GLY A 72 4.40 -3.39 1.61
C GLY A 72 3.41 -2.34 1.08
N CYS A 73 2.76 -2.60 -0.06
CA CYS A 73 1.67 -1.76 -0.56
C CYS A 73 0.36 -2.13 0.11
N TYR A 74 -0.40 -1.15 0.60
CA TYR A 74 -1.68 -1.39 1.27
C TYR A 74 -2.56 -0.14 1.38
N GLY A 75 -3.85 -0.34 1.61
CA GLY A 75 -4.84 0.72 1.81
C GLY A 75 -5.78 0.89 0.63
N GLY A 76 -6.02 2.12 0.20
CA GLY A 76 -6.82 2.41 -0.99
C GLY A 76 -8.32 2.33 -0.79
N GLU A 77 -8.79 2.45 0.45
CA GLU A 77 -10.21 2.41 0.78
C GLU A 77 -11.01 3.42 -0.07
N GLY A 78 -11.97 2.95 -0.87
CA GLY A 78 -12.83 3.78 -1.71
C GLY A 78 -12.18 4.46 -2.92
N MET A 79 -10.87 4.33 -3.10
CA MET A 79 -10.13 4.94 -4.23
C MET A 79 -10.30 4.15 -5.53
N TYR A 80 -10.01 4.82 -6.65
CA TYR A 80 -9.79 4.19 -7.95
C TYR A 80 -8.29 4.13 -8.21
N ILE A 81 -7.73 2.93 -8.46
CA ILE A 81 -6.30 2.74 -8.49
C ILE A 81 -5.90 1.83 -9.66
N ASN A 82 -4.97 2.30 -10.48
CA ASN A 82 -4.25 1.44 -11.41
C ASN A 82 -2.90 1.04 -10.80
N ILE A 83 -2.60 -0.24 -10.81
CA ILE A 83 -1.32 -0.82 -10.36
C ILE A 83 -0.76 -1.59 -11.55
N VAL A 84 0.10 -0.95 -12.35
CA VAL A 84 0.47 -1.46 -13.67
C VAL A 84 1.98 -1.46 -13.88
N ASN A 85 2.52 -2.58 -14.38
CA ASN A 85 3.91 -2.70 -14.80
C ASN A 85 4.93 -2.32 -13.71
N ASN A 86 4.64 -2.56 -12.43
CA ASN A 86 5.59 -2.33 -11.37
C ASN A 86 6.45 -3.59 -11.14
N TYR A 87 7.66 -3.39 -10.65
CA TYR A 87 8.59 -4.45 -10.31
C TYR A 87 8.76 -4.54 -8.80
N TYR A 88 8.47 -5.70 -8.23
CA TYR A 88 8.56 -5.99 -6.80
C TYR A 88 9.71 -6.97 -6.57
N LYS A 89 10.72 -6.54 -5.83
CA LYS A 89 11.88 -7.34 -5.47
C LYS A 89 11.96 -7.54 -3.97
N PRO A 90 11.52 -8.69 -3.43
CA PRO A 90 11.76 -9.06 -2.05
C PRO A 90 13.26 -9.07 -1.74
N GLY A 91 13.65 -8.54 -0.58
CA GLY A 91 15.04 -8.50 -0.17
C GLY A 91 15.30 -9.18 1.18
N PRO A 92 16.48 -8.99 1.76
CA PRO A 92 16.86 -9.62 3.04
C PRO A 92 15.95 -9.24 4.21
N ALA A 93 15.40 -8.02 4.23
CA ALA A 93 14.48 -7.57 5.26
C ALA A 93 13.03 -8.02 5.04
N THR A 94 12.68 -8.43 3.82
CA THR A 94 11.32 -8.87 3.50
C THR A 94 11.03 -10.23 4.16
N PRO A 95 9.96 -10.34 4.96
CA PRO A 95 9.66 -11.56 5.70
C PRO A 95 9.56 -12.79 4.80
N LYS A 96 10.32 -13.85 5.10
CA LYS A 96 10.40 -15.05 4.26
C LYS A 96 9.10 -15.87 4.26
N ASN A 97 8.48 -16.02 5.43
CA ASN A 97 7.32 -16.88 5.68
C ASN A 97 6.06 -16.04 5.90
N SER A 98 5.79 -15.09 5.03
CA SER A 98 4.64 -14.19 5.15
C SER A 98 4.03 -13.90 3.77
N PRO A 99 2.71 -13.82 3.67
CA PRO A 99 2.03 -13.38 2.43
C PRO A 99 2.52 -12.02 1.92
N VAL A 100 3.03 -11.18 2.82
CA VAL A 100 3.58 -9.86 2.47
C VAL A 100 4.73 -9.94 1.46
N ARG A 101 5.43 -11.09 1.41
CA ARG A 101 6.61 -11.26 0.55
C ARG A 101 6.29 -11.14 -0.94
N TYR A 102 5.18 -11.72 -1.36
CA TYR A 102 4.80 -11.80 -2.78
C TYR A 102 3.49 -11.08 -3.08
N ARG A 103 2.99 -10.31 -2.15
CA ARG A 103 1.76 -9.56 -2.30
C ARG A 103 2.01 -8.24 -3.03
N ILE A 104 1.26 -8.00 -4.11
CA ILE A 104 1.27 -6.72 -4.82
C ILE A 104 0.64 -5.65 -3.94
N ALA A 105 -0.57 -5.87 -3.44
CA ALA A 105 -1.22 -4.93 -2.53
C ALA A 105 -2.24 -5.61 -1.59
N ALA A 106 -2.46 -5.00 -0.42
CA ALA A 106 -3.59 -5.30 0.46
C ALA A 106 -4.58 -4.14 0.45
N ILE A 107 -5.73 -4.36 -0.18
CA ILE A 107 -6.73 -3.32 -0.32
C ILE A 107 -7.60 -3.26 0.92
N GLY A 108 -7.69 -2.07 1.48
CA GLY A 108 -8.35 -1.82 2.75
C GLY A 108 -9.86 -1.59 2.62
N VAL A 109 -10.57 -2.01 3.67
CA VAL A 109 -11.93 -1.58 3.96
C VAL A 109 -12.00 -1.14 5.42
N ARG A 110 -12.75 -0.09 5.69
CA ARG A 110 -12.92 0.42 7.06
C ARG A 110 -14.16 -0.16 7.71
N THR A 111 -13.99 -0.66 8.93
CA THR A 111 -15.12 -1.17 9.73
C THR A 111 -15.88 -0.04 10.41
N LYS A 112 -17.08 -0.33 10.89
CA LYS A 112 -17.87 0.59 11.74
C LYS A 112 -17.04 1.10 12.92
N LYS A 113 -16.28 0.21 13.57
CA LYS A 113 -15.41 0.57 14.69
C LYS A 113 -14.39 1.66 14.31
N TYR A 114 -13.77 1.55 13.15
CA TYR A 114 -12.83 2.56 12.65
C TYR A 114 -13.51 3.89 12.34
N CYS A 115 -14.76 3.85 11.89
CA CYS A 115 -15.55 5.01 11.47
C CYS A 115 -16.34 5.67 12.61
N THR A 116 -16.07 5.29 13.86
CA THR A 116 -16.78 5.76 15.06
C THR A 116 -15.78 6.29 16.08
N ASN A 117 -16.10 7.42 16.70
CA ASN A 117 -15.35 8.01 17.80
C ASN A 117 -15.55 7.18 19.10
N ALA A 118 -14.73 7.46 20.11
CA ALA A 118 -14.82 6.79 21.40
C ALA A 118 -16.17 6.99 22.12
N ASP A 119 -16.85 8.09 21.85
CA ASP A 119 -18.19 8.42 22.37
C ASP A 119 -19.36 7.79 21.58
N GLY A 120 -19.03 6.98 20.54
CA GLY A 120 -20.03 6.33 19.69
C GLY A 120 -20.53 7.17 18.51
N THR A 121 -20.10 8.42 18.38
CA THR A 121 -20.50 9.27 17.26
C THR A 121 -19.71 8.96 15.99
N PRO A 122 -20.27 9.18 14.77
CA PRO A 122 -19.55 9.03 13.53
C PRO A 122 -18.35 10.00 13.43
N ASN A 123 -17.21 9.50 12.94
CA ASN A 123 -16.07 10.35 12.65
C ASN A 123 -15.97 10.69 11.14
N ALA A 124 -14.93 11.45 10.76
CA ALA A 124 -14.70 11.88 9.37
C ALA A 124 -14.57 10.74 8.35
N TRP A 125 -14.35 9.50 8.79
CA TRP A 125 -14.25 8.33 7.94
C TRP A 125 -15.57 7.60 7.69
N LYS A 126 -16.67 8.05 8.31
CA LYS A 126 -17.98 7.40 8.17
C LYS A 126 -18.42 7.18 6.72
N PRO A 127 -18.20 8.10 5.78
CA PRO A 127 -18.55 7.89 4.37
C PRO A 127 -17.81 6.73 3.70
N MET A 128 -16.72 6.24 4.31
CA MET A 128 -15.90 5.13 3.81
C MET A 128 -16.18 3.79 4.49
N GLU A 129 -17.15 3.73 5.37
CA GLU A 129 -17.51 2.49 6.07
C GLU A 129 -17.96 1.44 5.06
N HIS A 130 -17.27 0.28 5.07
CA HIS A 130 -17.50 -0.85 4.15
C HIS A 130 -17.32 -0.52 2.65
N VAL A 131 -16.63 0.56 2.30
CA VAL A 131 -16.35 0.90 0.89
C VAL A 131 -14.98 0.39 0.48
N TRP A 132 -14.95 -0.57 -0.43
CA TRP A 132 -13.71 -1.10 -1.03
C TRP A 132 -13.15 -0.16 -2.10
N GLY A 133 -11.84 -0.16 -2.26
CA GLY A 133 -11.19 0.43 -3.43
C GLY A 133 -11.53 -0.33 -4.70
N LYS A 134 -11.48 0.36 -5.84
CA LYS A 134 -11.67 -0.20 -7.18
C LYS A 134 -10.32 -0.17 -7.90
N LEU A 135 -9.86 -1.35 -8.33
CA LEU A 135 -8.51 -1.52 -8.85
C LEU A 135 -8.52 -2.07 -10.26
N TYR A 136 -7.55 -1.60 -11.05
CA TYR A 136 -7.06 -2.29 -12.21
C TYR A 136 -5.60 -2.70 -11.93
N VAL A 137 -5.29 -3.98 -12.09
CA VAL A 137 -3.98 -4.54 -11.73
C VAL A 137 -3.51 -5.44 -12.85
N ASP A 138 -2.37 -5.09 -13.47
CA ASP A 138 -1.84 -5.84 -14.61
C ASP A 138 -0.36 -5.60 -14.83
N GLY A 139 0.32 -6.59 -15.42
CA GLY A 139 1.72 -6.50 -15.86
C GLY A 139 2.75 -6.32 -14.73
N ASN A 140 2.37 -6.50 -13.47
CA ASN A 140 3.32 -6.39 -12.38
C ASN A 140 4.17 -7.66 -12.26
N VAL A 141 5.47 -7.49 -12.07
CA VAL A 141 6.44 -8.57 -11.91
C VAL A 141 6.85 -8.71 -10.46
N ILE A 142 6.75 -9.92 -9.93
CA ILE A 142 7.18 -10.25 -8.56
C ILE A 142 8.39 -11.18 -8.65
N GLU A 143 9.59 -10.64 -8.38
CA GLU A 143 10.81 -11.43 -8.42
C GLU A 143 10.73 -12.62 -7.45
N GLY A 144 10.95 -13.82 -7.99
CA GLY A 144 10.91 -15.07 -7.24
C GLY A 144 9.52 -15.66 -7.02
N ASN A 145 8.48 -15.15 -7.71
CA ASN A 145 7.16 -15.76 -7.72
C ASN A 145 6.44 -15.57 -9.08
N GLU A 146 6.56 -16.59 -9.92
CA GLU A 146 5.98 -16.58 -11.26
C GLU A 146 4.44 -16.66 -11.24
N GLU A 147 3.85 -17.38 -10.29
CA GLU A 147 2.39 -17.47 -10.19
C GLU A 147 1.74 -16.11 -9.97
N VAL A 148 2.32 -15.28 -9.09
CA VAL A 148 1.81 -13.91 -8.86
C VAL A 148 2.09 -13.01 -10.07
N THR A 149 3.21 -13.23 -10.76
CA THR A 149 3.54 -12.48 -11.97
C THR A 149 2.56 -12.75 -13.10
N GLN A 150 2.14 -14.00 -13.28
CA GLN A 150 1.18 -14.40 -14.31
C GLN A 150 -0.27 -14.08 -13.94
N ASP A 151 -0.62 -14.13 -12.65
CA ASP A 151 -1.95 -13.85 -12.14
C ASP A 151 -1.86 -12.79 -11.01
N ASN A 152 -1.69 -11.55 -11.43
CA ASN A 152 -1.56 -10.43 -10.50
C ASN A 152 -2.79 -10.26 -9.61
N TRP A 153 -3.98 -10.50 -10.16
CA TRP A 153 -5.23 -10.25 -9.46
C TRP A 153 -5.50 -11.30 -8.39
N THR A 154 -5.61 -12.56 -8.79
CA THR A 154 -6.04 -13.63 -7.87
C THR A 154 -4.96 -13.96 -6.84
N LYS A 155 -3.69 -13.89 -7.24
CA LYS A 155 -2.55 -14.28 -6.42
C LYS A 155 -1.86 -13.12 -5.71
N GLY A 156 -1.99 -11.90 -6.25
CA GLY A 156 -1.25 -10.73 -5.76
C GLY A 156 -2.07 -9.75 -4.93
N ILE A 157 -3.41 -9.75 -5.00
CA ILE A 157 -4.27 -8.81 -4.30
C ILE A 157 -4.96 -9.48 -3.12
N TYR A 158 -4.87 -8.83 -1.96
CA TYR A 158 -5.44 -9.30 -0.70
C TYR A 158 -6.41 -8.27 -0.13
N GLY A 159 -7.43 -8.71 0.59
CA GLY A 159 -8.28 -7.84 1.38
C GLY A 159 -7.66 -7.54 2.75
N GLN A 160 -7.82 -6.32 3.23
CA GLN A 160 -7.43 -5.90 4.57
C GLN A 160 -8.59 -5.21 5.27
N ILE A 161 -9.03 -5.76 6.39
CA ILE A 161 -10.12 -5.20 7.22
C ILE A 161 -9.47 -4.36 8.33
N ASN A 162 -9.83 -3.08 8.43
CA ASN A 162 -9.31 -2.11 9.40
C ASN A 162 -10.39 -1.67 10.40
#